data_db9eb4dc63c41c004eb4db66db34cb46
#
_entry.id   db9eb4dc63c41c004eb4db66db34cb46
#
_cell.length_a   1.000
_cell.length_b   1.000
_cell.length_c   1.000
_cell.angle_alpha   90.00
_cell.angle_beta   90.00
_cell.angle_gamma   90.00
#
_symmetry.space_group_name_H-M   'P 1'
#
loop_
_entity.id
_entity.type
_entity.pdbx_description
1 polymer ?
#
loop_
_entity_poly.entity_id
_entity_poly.type
_entity_poly.pdbx_seq_one_letter_code
_entity_poly.pdbx_strand_id
1 'polypeptide(L)'
;MCPPDHFTVEYAINPWMDITVEVDASLALKQWDMLRTTLADLGHTVHVLDPEPGLPDMVYAANGAFSVDGTVYGAQFRHPQRAAEALAHRGFYTGGGWDFASPVHVNEGEGDFAYLPAAYGGMVLAGYGFRTDPAAHAEAQEVLRRPVLSLKLVDPAFYHLDTALAVLDDRHIAYYPGAFSPASQRVLAQLFPDAVIADRQDAEAFGLNLVSDGRHVVLNTEAVAMGDKVRAAGYLPVHVELTELKRGGGSVKCAVAELRR
;
A
#
# COMPACT_ATOMS: atom_id res chain seq x y z
N MET A 1 10.28 -1.54 -5.55
CA MET A 1 9.31 -1.68 -6.66
C MET A 1 9.62 -2.93 -7.48
N CYS A 2 8.62 -3.55 -8.12
CA CYS A 2 8.81 -4.68 -9.04
C CYS A 2 8.26 -4.30 -10.42
N PRO A 3 9.02 -4.47 -11.53
CA PRO A 3 8.54 -4.10 -12.86
C PRO A 3 7.41 -5.02 -13.34
N PRO A 4 6.51 -4.52 -14.22
CA PRO A 4 5.32 -5.23 -14.68
C PRO A 4 5.58 -6.20 -15.85
N ASP A 5 6.78 -6.83 -15.94
CA ASP A 5 7.13 -7.69 -17.07
C ASP A 5 6.20 -8.90 -17.26
N HIS A 6 5.57 -9.34 -16.16
CA HIS A 6 4.62 -10.46 -16.16
C HIS A 6 3.22 -10.03 -15.72
N PHE A 7 2.96 -8.73 -15.63
CA PHE A 7 1.68 -8.22 -15.16
C PHE A 7 0.56 -8.50 -16.16
N THR A 8 -0.43 -9.23 -15.70
CA THR A 8 -1.68 -9.56 -16.42
C THR A 8 -2.83 -9.62 -15.42
N VAL A 9 -4.07 -9.60 -15.90
CA VAL A 9 -5.27 -9.82 -15.09
C VAL A 9 -5.92 -11.13 -15.54
N GLU A 10 -5.45 -12.25 -14.98
CA GLU A 10 -5.87 -13.61 -15.37
C GLU A 10 -6.93 -14.21 -14.42
N TYR A 11 -7.13 -13.57 -13.27
CA TYR A 11 -8.10 -13.94 -12.25
C TYR A 11 -8.67 -12.68 -11.57
N ALA A 12 -9.74 -12.84 -10.83
CA ALA A 12 -10.35 -11.75 -10.08
C ALA A 12 -10.37 -12.08 -8.58
N ILE A 13 -9.54 -11.41 -7.80
CA ILE A 13 -9.45 -11.53 -6.34
C ILE A 13 -9.78 -10.24 -5.60
N ASN A 14 -10.19 -9.22 -6.33
CA ASN A 14 -10.75 -7.97 -5.83
C ASN A 14 -11.75 -7.39 -6.84
N PRO A 15 -12.65 -6.46 -6.43
CA PRO A 15 -13.71 -5.95 -7.31
C PRO A 15 -13.25 -5.10 -8.51
N TRP A 16 -11.99 -4.71 -8.56
CA TRP A 16 -11.44 -3.87 -9.62
C TRP A 16 -10.90 -4.69 -10.81
N MET A 17 -10.62 -5.98 -10.59
CA MET A 17 -10.09 -6.87 -11.60
C MET A 17 -11.19 -7.30 -12.59
N ASP A 18 -10.95 -7.04 -13.86
CA ASP A 18 -11.80 -7.51 -14.97
C ASP A 18 -10.94 -8.34 -15.94
N ILE A 19 -11.11 -9.65 -15.91
CA ILE A 19 -10.39 -10.60 -16.76
C ILE A 19 -10.74 -10.50 -18.25
N THR A 20 -11.76 -9.73 -18.62
CA THR A 20 -12.16 -9.52 -20.02
C THR A 20 -11.40 -8.38 -20.68
N VAL A 21 -10.67 -7.58 -19.90
CA VAL A 21 -9.89 -6.44 -20.37
C VAL A 21 -8.40 -6.77 -20.34
N GLU A 22 -7.81 -6.83 -21.52
CA GLU A 22 -6.37 -7.09 -21.68
C GLU A 22 -5.52 -5.90 -21.17
N VAL A 23 -4.42 -6.20 -20.49
CA VAL A 23 -3.42 -5.21 -20.06
C VAL A 23 -2.51 -4.86 -21.23
N ASP A 24 -2.31 -3.58 -21.49
CA ASP A 24 -1.23 -3.12 -22.39
C ASP A 24 0.11 -3.17 -21.63
N ALA A 25 0.86 -4.26 -21.81
CA ALA A 25 2.14 -4.47 -21.13
C ALA A 25 3.18 -3.38 -21.45
N SER A 26 3.17 -2.84 -22.67
CA SER A 26 4.09 -1.76 -23.05
C SER A 26 3.73 -0.45 -22.35
N LEU A 27 2.47 -0.14 -22.20
CA LEU A 27 1.99 1.02 -21.48
C LEU A 27 2.21 0.84 -19.96
N ALA A 28 1.92 -0.35 -19.41
CA ALA A 28 2.17 -0.66 -18.01
C ALA A 28 3.65 -0.43 -17.63
N LEU A 29 4.58 -0.91 -18.46
CA LEU A 29 6.02 -0.69 -18.24
C LEU A 29 6.41 0.80 -18.29
N LYS A 30 5.88 1.56 -19.25
CA LYS A 30 6.13 3.01 -19.34
C LYS A 30 5.59 3.75 -18.11
N GLN A 31 4.39 3.43 -17.66
CA GLN A 31 3.77 4.04 -16.50
C GLN A 31 4.54 3.70 -15.21
N TRP A 32 4.95 2.44 -15.07
CA TRP A 32 5.79 2.01 -13.94
C TRP A 32 7.15 2.73 -13.92
N ASP A 33 7.82 2.86 -15.08
CA ASP A 33 9.10 3.57 -15.17
C ASP A 33 8.96 5.07 -14.91
N MET A 34 7.83 5.67 -15.30
CA MET A 34 7.48 7.05 -14.94
C MET A 34 7.38 7.21 -13.41
N LEU A 35 6.67 6.31 -12.72
CA LEU A 35 6.59 6.33 -11.25
C LEU A 35 7.98 6.17 -10.62
N ARG A 36 8.77 5.20 -11.09
CA ARG A 36 10.14 4.95 -10.60
C ARG A 36 11.03 6.19 -10.75
N THR A 37 10.98 6.83 -11.93
CA THR A 37 11.76 8.03 -12.22
C THR A 37 11.29 9.21 -11.39
N THR A 38 9.99 9.40 -11.24
CA THR A 38 9.40 10.44 -10.38
C THR A 38 9.90 10.32 -8.94
N LEU A 39 9.90 9.12 -8.37
CA LEU A 39 10.42 8.89 -7.02
C LEU A 39 11.92 9.18 -6.92
N ALA A 40 12.71 8.79 -7.92
CA ALA A 40 14.14 9.08 -7.96
C ALA A 40 14.42 10.58 -8.07
N ASP A 41 13.67 11.33 -8.89
CA ASP A 41 13.78 12.78 -9.05
C ASP A 41 13.39 13.54 -7.77
N LEU A 42 12.52 12.96 -6.94
CA LEU A 42 12.19 13.46 -5.61
C LEU A 42 13.25 13.11 -4.54
N GLY A 43 14.31 12.40 -4.92
CA GLY A 43 15.46 12.10 -4.07
C GLY A 43 15.40 10.73 -3.37
N HIS A 44 14.44 9.89 -3.72
CA HIS A 44 14.35 8.53 -3.17
C HIS A 44 15.28 7.55 -3.87
N THR A 45 15.89 6.64 -3.12
CA THR A 45 16.58 5.49 -3.69
C THR A 45 15.58 4.39 -4.00
N VAL A 46 15.43 4.05 -5.27
CA VAL A 46 14.50 3.00 -5.69
C VAL A 46 15.27 1.69 -5.91
N HIS A 47 14.94 0.68 -5.12
CA HIS A 47 15.41 -0.70 -5.32
C HIS A 47 14.40 -1.46 -6.18
N VAL A 48 14.91 -2.33 -7.04
CA VAL A 48 14.09 -3.14 -7.93
C VAL A 48 14.14 -4.59 -7.46
N LEU A 49 12.96 -5.19 -7.27
CA LEU A 49 12.77 -6.62 -7.08
C LEU A 49 12.56 -7.24 -8.46
N ASP A 50 13.29 -8.30 -8.78
CA ASP A 50 13.14 -8.98 -10.06
C ASP A 50 11.76 -9.66 -10.16
N PRO A 51 11.03 -9.48 -11.26
CA PRO A 51 9.73 -10.12 -11.48
C PRO A 51 9.90 -11.60 -11.80
N GLU A 52 8.97 -12.43 -11.29
CA GLU A 52 9.00 -13.86 -11.55
C GLU A 52 7.87 -14.28 -12.50
N PRO A 53 8.15 -15.13 -13.51
CA PRO A 53 7.11 -15.66 -14.40
C PRO A 53 6.01 -16.39 -13.63
N GLY A 54 4.75 -16.14 -14.00
CA GLY A 54 3.58 -16.74 -13.35
C GLY A 54 3.15 -16.06 -12.05
N LEU A 55 3.76 -14.93 -11.70
CA LEU A 55 3.39 -14.12 -10.53
C LEU A 55 3.01 -12.69 -10.99
N PRO A 56 1.87 -12.51 -11.66
CA PRO A 56 1.50 -11.25 -12.29
C PRO A 56 1.34 -10.10 -11.29
N ASP A 57 0.93 -10.37 -10.05
CA ASP A 57 0.68 -9.34 -9.05
C ASP A 57 1.93 -8.87 -8.29
N MET A 58 3.14 -9.39 -8.62
CA MET A 58 4.41 -8.91 -8.02
C MET A 58 4.66 -7.41 -8.25
N VAL A 59 4.05 -6.82 -9.27
CA VAL A 59 4.08 -5.37 -9.51
C VAL A 59 3.57 -4.58 -8.30
N TYR A 60 2.66 -5.15 -7.50
CA TYR A 60 2.18 -4.59 -6.23
C TYR A 60 3.11 -4.95 -5.07
N ALA A 61 4.35 -4.46 -5.16
CA ALA A 61 5.45 -4.80 -4.27
C ALA A 61 5.18 -4.48 -2.78
N ALA A 62 4.27 -3.56 -2.48
CA ALA A 62 3.87 -3.22 -1.11
C ALA A 62 3.29 -4.41 -0.34
N ASN A 63 2.66 -5.37 -1.04
CA ASN A 63 1.97 -6.48 -0.38
C ASN A 63 2.91 -7.58 0.14
N GLY A 64 4.18 -7.58 -0.26
CA GLY A 64 5.11 -8.67 0.04
C GLY A 64 5.73 -8.64 1.43
N ALA A 65 5.73 -7.49 2.10
CA ALA A 65 6.26 -7.33 3.45
C ALA A 65 5.89 -5.96 4.05
N PHE A 66 6.21 -5.78 5.33
CA PHE A 66 6.15 -4.50 6.03
C PHE A 66 7.42 -4.30 6.87
N SER A 67 8.09 -3.15 6.75
CA SER A 67 9.34 -2.89 7.44
C SER A 67 9.25 -1.69 8.41
N VAL A 68 9.86 -1.84 9.58
CA VAL A 68 9.99 -0.79 10.60
C VAL A 68 11.35 -0.94 11.29
N ASP A 69 12.15 0.12 11.32
CA ASP A 69 13.44 0.21 12.03
C ASP A 69 14.36 -1.01 11.77
N GLY A 70 14.49 -1.41 10.51
CA GLY A 70 15.36 -2.52 10.09
C GLY A 70 14.77 -3.92 10.25
N THR A 71 13.65 -4.07 10.95
CA THR A 71 12.92 -5.33 11.08
C THR A 71 11.85 -5.44 10.00
N VAL A 72 11.74 -6.60 9.38
CA VAL A 72 10.77 -6.89 8.31
C VAL A 72 9.83 -7.98 8.75
N TYR A 73 8.54 -7.69 8.74
CA TYR A 73 7.46 -8.67 8.88
C TYR A 73 7.02 -9.10 7.48
N GLY A 74 7.30 -10.34 7.11
CA GLY A 74 6.98 -10.89 5.79
C GLY A 74 5.48 -11.08 5.57
N ALA A 75 5.07 -11.26 4.32
CA ALA A 75 3.68 -11.55 3.99
C ALA A 75 3.38 -13.05 3.94
N GLN A 76 2.14 -13.40 4.28
CA GLN A 76 1.51 -14.68 3.99
C GLN A 76 0.17 -14.39 3.32
N PHE A 77 0.17 -14.46 1.99
CA PHE A 77 -0.98 -14.06 1.18
C PHE A 77 -2.22 -14.92 1.45
N ARG A 78 -3.39 -14.27 1.45
CA ARG A 78 -4.69 -14.94 1.58
C ARG A 78 -5.03 -15.79 0.35
N HIS A 79 -4.76 -15.25 -0.83
CA HIS A 79 -5.08 -15.90 -2.10
C HIS A 79 -3.94 -16.78 -2.60
N PRO A 80 -4.20 -18.06 -2.94
CA PRO A 80 -3.15 -18.98 -3.40
C PRO A 80 -2.43 -18.52 -4.66
N GLN A 81 -3.09 -17.71 -5.50
CA GLN A 81 -2.52 -17.14 -6.72
C GLN A 81 -1.27 -16.27 -6.43
N ARG A 82 -1.24 -15.63 -5.24
CA ARG A 82 -0.15 -14.75 -4.81
C ARG A 82 0.82 -15.42 -3.82
N ALA A 83 0.52 -16.62 -3.35
CA ALA A 83 1.28 -17.24 -2.25
C ALA A 83 2.79 -17.36 -2.53
N ALA A 84 3.17 -17.64 -3.78
CA ALA A 84 4.56 -17.80 -4.17
C ALA A 84 5.37 -16.47 -4.17
N GLU A 85 4.71 -15.32 -4.28
CA GLU A 85 5.37 -14.00 -4.20
C GLU A 85 6.14 -13.82 -2.88
N ALA A 86 5.65 -14.42 -1.78
CA ALA A 86 6.28 -14.32 -0.46
C ALA A 86 7.75 -14.81 -0.47
N LEU A 87 8.09 -15.77 -1.32
CA LEU A 87 9.47 -16.31 -1.43
C LEU A 87 10.40 -15.29 -2.09
N ALA A 88 9.96 -14.64 -3.17
CA ALA A 88 10.73 -13.61 -3.86
C ALA A 88 11.02 -12.42 -2.92
N HIS A 89 10.00 -11.94 -2.21
CA HIS A 89 10.15 -10.87 -1.22
C HIS A 89 11.08 -11.27 -0.08
N ARG A 90 10.94 -12.48 0.48
CA ARG A 90 11.86 -12.99 1.50
C ARG A 90 13.30 -13.00 1.00
N GLY A 91 13.53 -13.49 -0.23
CA GLY A 91 14.85 -13.51 -0.87
C GLY A 91 15.47 -12.13 -0.96
N PHE A 92 14.69 -11.13 -1.40
CA PHE A 92 15.13 -9.74 -1.49
C PHE A 92 15.56 -9.16 -0.12
N TYR A 93 14.72 -9.29 0.89
CA TYR A 93 15.02 -8.72 2.21
C TYR A 93 16.18 -9.44 2.89
N THR A 94 16.21 -10.78 2.88
CA THR A 94 17.30 -11.54 3.50
C THR A 94 18.63 -11.33 2.77
N GLY A 95 18.62 -11.27 1.44
CA GLY A 95 19.79 -10.94 0.63
C GLY A 95 20.31 -9.52 0.87
N GLY A 96 19.42 -8.60 1.21
CA GLY A 96 19.73 -7.20 1.59
C GLY A 96 20.18 -7.01 3.03
N GLY A 97 20.28 -8.08 3.82
CA GLY A 97 20.74 -8.04 5.23
C GLY A 97 19.73 -7.46 6.22
N TRP A 98 18.42 -7.58 5.92
CA TRP A 98 17.34 -7.18 6.82
C TRP A 98 17.05 -8.26 7.87
N ASP A 99 16.60 -7.85 9.05
CA ASP A 99 16.07 -8.76 10.08
C ASP A 99 14.65 -9.20 9.66
N PHE A 100 14.55 -10.37 9.02
CA PHE A 100 13.31 -10.86 8.41
C PHE A 100 12.61 -11.88 9.30
N ALA A 101 11.40 -11.54 9.75
CA ALA A 101 10.50 -12.43 10.44
C ALA A 101 9.48 -13.07 9.47
N SER A 102 9.48 -14.40 9.42
CA SER A 102 8.47 -15.16 8.65
C SER A 102 7.15 -15.14 9.39
N PRO A 103 6.02 -14.78 8.73
CA PRO A 103 4.71 -14.73 9.37
C PRO A 103 4.15 -16.13 9.63
N VAL A 104 3.30 -16.23 10.65
CA VAL A 104 2.45 -17.41 10.94
C VAL A 104 1.01 -17.15 10.50
N HIS A 105 0.58 -15.89 10.56
CA HIS A 105 -0.78 -15.49 10.22
C HIS A 105 -0.85 -14.80 8.87
N VAL A 106 -2.00 -14.97 8.19
CA VAL A 106 -2.26 -14.33 6.89
C VAL A 106 -2.20 -12.81 7.02
N ASN A 107 -1.33 -12.21 6.22
CA ASN A 107 -1.19 -10.76 6.08
C ASN A 107 -0.65 -10.41 4.68
N GLU A 108 -0.93 -9.20 4.22
CA GLU A 108 -0.50 -8.73 2.90
C GLU A 108 0.32 -7.43 3.02
N GLY A 109 1.31 -7.44 3.92
CA GLY A 109 2.35 -6.41 4.04
C GLY A 109 1.79 -4.97 4.15
N GLU A 110 2.43 -4.02 3.44
CA GLU A 110 2.02 -2.61 3.43
C GLU A 110 0.66 -2.35 2.76
N GLY A 111 0.03 -3.34 2.15
CA GLY A 111 -1.37 -3.25 1.76
C GLY A 111 -2.28 -3.03 2.96
N ASP A 112 -1.97 -3.67 4.08
CA ASP A 112 -2.77 -3.60 5.30
C ASP A 112 -2.04 -3.00 6.52
N PHE A 113 -0.76 -2.64 6.40
CA PHE A 113 0.00 -2.01 7.49
C PHE A 113 0.54 -0.64 7.07
N ALA A 114 0.37 0.36 7.92
CA ALA A 114 0.89 1.71 7.73
C ALA A 114 1.58 2.23 8.99
N TYR A 115 2.79 2.78 8.88
CA TYR A 115 3.59 3.24 10.02
C TYR A 115 3.58 4.75 10.17
N LEU A 116 3.38 5.21 11.40
CA LEU A 116 3.45 6.61 11.80
C LEU A 116 4.55 6.76 12.87
N PRO A 117 5.78 7.17 12.50
CA PRO A 117 6.93 7.13 13.39
C PRO A 117 6.83 8.10 14.57
N ALA A 118 6.19 9.24 14.42
CA ALA A 118 6.09 10.24 15.49
C ALA A 118 4.72 10.25 16.21
N ALA A 119 3.70 9.63 15.64
CA ALA A 119 2.40 9.53 16.28
C ALA A 119 2.44 8.53 17.43
N TYR A 120 2.02 8.96 18.62
CA TYR A 120 1.89 8.10 19.81
C TYR A 120 3.15 7.28 20.16
N GLY A 121 4.35 7.80 19.88
CA GLY A 121 5.62 7.11 20.14
C GLY A 121 6.01 6.07 19.08
N GLY A 122 5.46 6.19 17.90
CA GLY A 122 5.60 5.25 16.79
C GLY A 122 4.54 4.15 16.84
N MET A 123 3.53 4.22 15.98
CA MET A 123 2.44 3.25 15.92
C MET A 123 2.22 2.73 14.52
N VAL A 124 1.66 1.54 14.44
CA VAL A 124 1.22 0.91 13.18
C VAL A 124 -0.30 0.92 13.14
N LEU A 125 -0.88 1.42 12.06
CA LEU A 125 -2.27 1.22 11.71
C LEU A 125 -2.38 -0.06 10.90
N ALA A 126 -3.32 -0.95 11.24
CA ALA A 126 -3.45 -2.25 10.61
C ALA A 126 -4.89 -2.53 10.17
N GLY A 127 -5.09 -2.74 8.87
CA GLY A 127 -6.38 -3.06 8.25
C GLY A 127 -6.72 -4.54 8.34
N TYR A 128 -8.01 -4.87 8.50
CA TYR A 128 -8.53 -6.23 8.40
C TYR A 128 -9.97 -6.24 7.91
N GLY A 129 -10.40 -7.38 7.42
CA GLY A 129 -11.78 -7.58 6.95
C GLY A 129 -11.85 -8.37 5.66
N PHE A 130 -10.87 -8.23 4.78
CA PHE A 130 -10.84 -8.89 3.47
C PHE A 130 -9.58 -9.70 3.23
N ARG A 131 -8.39 -9.18 3.58
CA ARG A 131 -7.10 -9.80 3.27
C ARG A 131 -6.34 -10.24 4.51
N THR A 132 -5.97 -9.34 5.38
CA THR A 132 -5.20 -9.64 6.59
C THR A 132 -6.09 -10.16 7.71
N ASP A 133 -5.62 -11.19 8.42
CA ASP A 133 -6.29 -11.72 9.61
C ASP A 133 -5.97 -10.87 10.86
N PRO A 134 -6.94 -10.62 11.76
CA PRO A 134 -6.67 -9.88 12.99
C PRO A 134 -5.57 -10.49 13.87
N ALA A 135 -5.32 -11.78 13.79
CA ALA A 135 -4.24 -12.44 14.51
C ALA A 135 -2.86 -11.98 14.06
N ALA A 136 -2.70 -11.59 12.78
CA ALA A 136 -1.48 -11.02 12.25
C ALA A 136 -1.13 -9.65 12.88
N HIS A 137 -2.11 -8.92 13.40
CA HIS A 137 -1.87 -7.65 14.09
C HIS A 137 -1.12 -7.83 15.41
N ALA A 138 -1.49 -8.85 16.20
CA ALA A 138 -0.78 -9.18 17.43
C ALA A 138 0.63 -9.71 17.12
N GLU A 139 0.77 -10.54 16.08
CA GLU A 139 2.07 -11.02 15.61
C GLU A 139 2.97 -9.86 15.15
N ALA A 140 2.44 -8.94 14.34
CA ALA A 140 3.17 -7.75 13.89
C ALA A 140 3.61 -6.88 15.06
N GLN A 141 2.78 -6.71 16.10
CA GLN A 141 3.14 -5.96 17.31
C GLN A 141 4.37 -6.56 18.01
N GLU A 142 4.40 -7.89 18.17
CA GLU A 142 5.52 -8.58 18.80
C GLU A 142 6.79 -8.52 17.94
N VAL A 143 6.67 -8.74 16.64
CA VAL A 143 7.79 -8.72 15.69
C VAL A 143 8.40 -7.32 15.57
N LEU A 144 7.56 -6.32 15.35
CA LEU A 144 8.00 -4.94 15.09
C LEU A 144 8.25 -4.14 16.36
N ARG A 145 7.81 -4.65 17.53
CA ARG A 145 7.90 -3.96 18.83
C ARG A 145 7.28 -2.56 18.81
N ARG A 146 6.17 -2.41 18.10
CA ARG A 146 5.40 -1.17 17.96
C ARG A 146 3.93 -1.44 18.26
N PRO A 147 3.22 -0.50 18.91
CA PRO A 147 1.78 -0.62 19.09
C PRO A 147 1.06 -0.78 17.74
N VAL A 148 0.14 -1.71 17.63
CA VAL A 148 -0.67 -1.95 16.43
C VAL A 148 -2.12 -1.63 16.70
N LEU A 149 -2.68 -0.67 15.96
CA LEU A 149 -4.08 -0.29 16.02
C LEU A 149 -4.87 -0.98 14.91
N SER A 150 -5.77 -1.88 15.29
CA SER A 150 -6.61 -2.62 14.33
C SER A 150 -7.78 -1.79 13.82
N LEU A 151 -7.93 -1.71 12.50
CA LEU A 151 -8.97 -0.96 11.80
C LEU A 151 -9.79 -1.91 10.91
N LYS A 152 -11.10 -2.04 11.15
CA LYS A 152 -11.96 -2.92 10.37
C LYS A 152 -12.44 -2.24 9.10
N LEU A 153 -12.08 -2.80 7.95
CA LEU A 153 -12.63 -2.48 6.64
C LEU A 153 -13.98 -3.20 6.45
N VAL A 154 -14.95 -2.51 5.83
CA VAL A 154 -16.33 -3.02 5.64
C VAL A 154 -16.84 -2.87 4.21
N ASP A 155 -16.16 -2.10 3.37
CA ASP A 155 -16.50 -1.95 1.95
C ASP A 155 -15.51 -2.77 1.09
N PRO A 156 -15.97 -3.79 0.36
CA PRO A 156 -15.08 -4.65 -0.43
C PRO A 156 -14.37 -3.93 -1.58
N ALA A 157 -14.83 -2.75 -2.00
CA ALA A 157 -14.10 -1.93 -2.97
C ALA A 157 -12.74 -1.45 -2.40
N PHE A 158 -12.66 -1.31 -1.07
CA PHE A 158 -11.45 -0.90 -0.35
C PHE A 158 -10.94 -2.09 0.47
N TYR A 159 -10.46 -3.10 -0.23
CA TYR A 159 -10.11 -4.41 0.33
C TYR A 159 -8.78 -4.46 1.08
N HIS A 160 -7.91 -3.44 0.90
CA HIS A 160 -6.70 -3.18 1.67
C HIS A 160 -6.76 -1.82 2.37
N LEU A 161 -5.99 -1.67 3.45
CA LEU A 161 -5.89 -0.40 4.16
C LEU A 161 -5.38 0.72 3.26
N ASP A 162 -4.37 0.45 2.43
CA ASP A 162 -3.73 1.41 1.52
C ASP A 162 -4.65 1.94 0.41
N THR A 163 -5.82 1.34 0.20
CA THR A 163 -6.86 1.86 -0.69
C THR A 163 -7.83 2.80 0.02
N ALA A 164 -7.83 2.81 1.35
CA ALA A 164 -8.77 3.53 2.22
C ALA A 164 -8.12 4.57 3.14
N LEU A 165 -6.80 4.45 3.34
CA LEU A 165 -6.02 5.30 4.24
C LEU A 165 -4.59 5.46 3.72
N ALA A 166 -4.05 6.67 3.80
CA ALA A 166 -2.66 7.00 3.48
C ALA A 166 -2.01 7.75 4.64
N VAL A 167 -0.72 7.50 4.86
CA VAL A 167 0.13 8.31 5.73
C VAL A 167 0.69 9.46 4.91
N LEU A 168 0.52 10.69 5.38
CA LEU A 168 1.00 11.91 4.71
C LEU A 168 2.35 12.38 5.25
N ASP A 169 2.56 12.22 6.55
CA ASP A 169 3.83 12.48 7.23
C ASP A 169 3.91 11.69 8.55
N ASP A 170 4.85 12.04 9.41
CA ASP A 170 5.09 11.34 10.68
C ASP A 170 3.88 11.27 11.62
N ARG A 171 2.83 12.09 11.41
CA ARG A 171 1.67 12.26 12.31
C ARG A 171 0.34 12.37 11.61
N HIS A 172 0.32 12.78 10.35
CA HIS A 172 -0.91 13.07 9.63
C HIS A 172 -1.26 11.97 8.63
N ILE A 173 -2.56 11.75 8.50
CA ILE A 173 -3.12 10.77 7.58
C ILE A 173 -4.18 11.41 6.69
N ALA A 174 -4.47 10.75 5.58
CA ALA A 174 -5.68 10.94 4.81
C ALA A 174 -6.48 9.63 4.83
N TYR A 175 -7.82 9.70 4.92
CA TYR A 175 -8.63 8.48 4.87
C TYR A 175 -10.05 8.74 4.39
N TYR A 176 -10.69 7.68 3.88
CA TYR A 176 -12.11 7.66 3.54
C TYR A 176 -12.90 6.97 4.65
N PRO A 177 -13.72 7.70 5.44
CA PRO A 177 -14.46 7.12 6.57
C PRO A 177 -15.38 5.97 6.18
N GLY A 178 -16.02 6.03 4.99
CA GLY A 178 -16.99 5.04 4.53
C GLY A 178 -16.42 3.64 4.30
N ALA A 179 -15.09 3.50 4.17
CA ALA A 179 -14.43 2.20 4.08
C ALA A 179 -14.39 1.45 5.42
N PHE A 180 -14.53 2.14 6.55
CA PHE A 180 -14.30 1.61 7.89
C PHE A 180 -15.58 1.35 8.67
N SER A 181 -15.53 0.39 9.60
CA SER A 181 -16.62 0.17 10.55
C SER A 181 -16.88 1.41 11.41
N PRO A 182 -18.12 1.59 11.96
CA PRO A 182 -18.42 2.73 12.80
C PRO A 182 -17.50 2.88 14.03
N ALA A 183 -16.97 1.76 14.56
CA ALA A 183 -16.01 1.80 15.66
C ALA A 183 -14.65 2.33 15.19
N SER A 184 -14.13 1.83 14.06
CA SER A 184 -12.87 2.30 13.49
C SER A 184 -12.93 3.76 13.06
N GLN A 185 -14.06 4.22 12.49
CA GLN A 185 -14.28 5.63 12.17
C GLN A 185 -14.15 6.54 13.40
N ARG A 186 -14.77 6.15 14.53
CA ARG A 186 -14.68 6.93 15.78
C ARG A 186 -13.25 6.99 16.30
N VAL A 187 -12.54 5.88 16.24
CA VAL A 187 -11.12 5.83 16.67
C VAL A 187 -10.26 6.73 15.80
N LEU A 188 -10.40 6.64 14.46
CA LEU A 188 -9.64 7.48 13.53
C LEU A 188 -9.93 8.98 13.75
N ALA A 189 -11.20 9.36 13.88
CA ALA A 189 -11.58 10.74 14.11
C ALA A 189 -11.07 11.29 15.46
N GLN A 190 -10.96 10.45 16.48
CA GLN A 190 -10.42 10.81 17.79
C GLN A 190 -8.89 10.96 17.80
N LEU A 191 -8.19 10.03 17.14
CA LEU A 191 -6.73 10.02 17.13
C LEU A 191 -6.14 11.00 16.11
N PHE A 192 -6.85 11.27 15.03
CA PHE A 192 -6.39 12.11 13.91
C PHE A 192 -7.44 13.17 13.56
N PRO A 193 -7.68 14.15 14.48
CA PRO A 193 -8.71 15.18 14.25
C PRO A 193 -8.42 16.09 13.07
N ASP A 194 -7.13 16.22 12.68
CA ASP A 194 -6.65 17.04 11.57
C ASP A 194 -6.43 16.24 10.28
N ALA A 195 -6.95 15.00 10.20
CA ALA A 195 -6.80 14.15 9.03
C ALA A 195 -7.45 14.76 7.78
N VAL A 196 -6.85 14.56 6.62
CA VAL A 196 -7.47 14.90 5.34
C VAL A 196 -8.58 13.89 5.04
N ILE A 197 -9.81 14.36 4.97
CA ILE A 197 -10.97 13.48 4.74
C ILE A 197 -11.24 13.36 3.24
N ALA A 198 -11.09 12.15 2.73
CA ALA A 198 -11.50 11.78 1.38
C ALA A 198 -13.00 11.45 1.35
N ASP A 199 -13.65 11.75 0.24
CA ASP A 199 -14.97 11.24 -0.07
C ASP A 199 -14.89 9.94 -0.90
N ARG A 200 -16.05 9.37 -1.24
CA ARG A 200 -16.11 8.13 -2.01
C ARG A 200 -15.48 8.27 -3.39
N GLN A 201 -15.67 9.41 -4.04
CA GLN A 201 -15.12 9.64 -5.38
C GLN A 201 -13.60 9.74 -5.36
N ASP A 202 -13.00 10.37 -4.35
CA ASP A 202 -11.55 10.39 -4.16
C ASP A 202 -10.99 8.96 -3.99
N ALA A 203 -11.65 8.16 -3.16
CA ALA A 203 -11.21 6.80 -2.87
C ALA A 203 -11.36 5.87 -4.09
N GLU A 204 -12.45 5.97 -4.86
CA GLU A 204 -12.67 5.23 -6.10
C GLU A 204 -11.70 5.65 -7.22
N ALA A 205 -11.22 6.89 -7.19
CA ALA A 205 -10.12 7.33 -8.05
C ALA A 205 -8.74 6.83 -7.58
N PHE A 206 -8.65 5.96 -6.56
CA PHE A 206 -7.40 5.54 -5.90
C PHE A 206 -6.58 6.70 -5.34
N GLY A 207 -7.23 7.78 -4.93
CA GLY A 207 -6.57 8.97 -4.42
C GLY A 207 -5.90 8.76 -3.06
N LEU A 208 -6.29 7.72 -2.32
CA LEU A 208 -5.66 7.32 -1.06
C LEU A 208 -4.53 6.30 -1.25
N ASN A 209 -4.44 5.67 -2.43
CA ASN A 209 -3.33 4.77 -2.77
C ASN A 209 -2.13 5.60 -3.27
N LEU A 210 -1.58 6.40 -2.37
CA LEU A 210 -0.53 7.40 -2.58
C LEU A 210 0.72 7.10 -1.74
N VAL A 211 1.85 7.70 -2.12
CA VAL A 211 3.09 7.70 -1.33
C VAL A 211 3.47 9.14 -0.99
N SER A 212 3.86 9.38 0.26
CA SER A 212 4.28 10.70 0.73
C SER A 212 5.63 10.64 1.45
N ASP A 213 6.48 11.64 1.22
CA ASP A 213 7.74 11.87 1.92
C ASP A 213 7.61 12.92 3.05
N GLY A 214 6.37 13.30 3.39
CA GLY A 214 6.07 14.38 4.34
C GLY A 214 6.03 15.78 3.69
N ARG A 215 6.37 15.88 2.42
CA ARG A 215 6.31 17.12 1.61
C ARG A 215 5.63 16.90 0.27
N HIS A 216 6.13 15.94 -0.50
CA HIS A 216 5.56 15.56 -1.79
C HIS A 216 4.60 14.40 -1.59
N VAL A 217 3.45 14.46 -2.26
CA VAL A 217 2.45 13.40 -2.27
C VAL A 217 2.31 12.91 -3.71
N VAL A 218 2.83 11.73 -3.96
CA VAL A 218 2.75 11.08 -5.28
C VAL A 218 1.44 10.29 -5.36
N LEU A 219 0.59 10.65 -6.32
CA LEU A 219 -0.72 10.03 -6.51
C LEU A 219 -1.03 9.94 -8.02
N ASN A 220 -2.00 9.10 -8.39
CA ASN A 220 -2.33 8.93 -9.81
C ASN A 220 -3.05 10.15 -10.40
N THR A 221 -3.00 10.28 -11.74
CA THR A 221 -3.56 11.43 -12.48
C THR A 221 -5.07 11.57 -12.37
N GLU A 222 -5.82 10.49 -12.07
CA GLU A 222 -7.28 10.53 -11.93
C GLU A 222 -7.73 11.13 -10.59
N ALA A 223 -6.84 11.14 -9.59
CA ALA A 223 -7.12 11.60 -8.23
C ALA A 223 -6.98 13.13 -8.07
N VAL A 224 -7.55 13.91 -8.99
CA VAL A 224 -7.40 15.37 -9.02
C VAL A 224 -7.95 16.03 -7.75
N ALA A 225 -9.18 15.67 -7.34
CA ALA A 225 -9.82 16.24 -6.16
C ALA A 225 -9.04 15.91 -4.87
N MET A 226 -8.52 14.70 -4.75
CA MET A 226 -7.64 14.33 -3.63
C MET A 226 -6.33 15.13 -3.66
N GLY A 227 -5.74 15.35 -4.85
CA GLY A 227 -4.58 16.22 -5.03
C GLY A 227 -4.83 17.65 -4.55
N ASP A 228 -6.01 18.20 -4.77
CA ASP A 228 -6.38 19.53 -4.27
C ASP A 228 -6.55 19.53 -2.73
N LYS A 229 -7.12 18.46 -2.15
CA LYS A 229 -7.27 18.31 -0.69
C LYS A 229 -5.90 18.24 0.01
N VAL A 230 -4.96 17.45 -0.49
CA VAL A 230 -3.60 17.38 0.09
C VAL A 230 -2.82 18.67 -0.11
N ARG A 231 -3.03 19.38 -1.23
CA ARG A 231 -2.46 20.72 -1.45
C ARG A 231 -3.00 21.73 -0.43
N ALA A 232 -4.29 21.71 -0.16
CA ALA A 232 -4.92 22.57 0.85
C ALA A 232 -4.39 22.28 2.27
N ALA A 233 -3.97 21.04 2.54
CA ALA A 233 -3.33 20.62 3.78
C ALA A 233 -1.82 20.96 3.84
N GLY A 234 -1.25 21.56 2.79
CA GLY A 234 0.14 22.06 2.77
C GLY A 234 1.14 21.15 2.07
N TYR A 235 0.72 20.05 1.48
CA TYR A 235 1.59 19.13 0.72
C TYR A 235 1.69 19.52 -0.76
N LEU A 236 2.68 18.97 -1.45
CA LEU A 236 2.92 19.17 -2.87
C LEU A 236 2.49 17.90 -3.66
N PRO A 237 1.30 17.90 -4.28
CA PRO A 237 0.86 16.75 -5.07
C PRO A 237 1.67 16.62 -6.36
N VAL A 238 2.11 15.41 -6.66
CA VAL A 238 2.82 15.00 -7.88
C VAL A 238 2.01 13.88 -8.53
N HIS A 239 1.46 14.16 -9.71
CA HIS A 239 0.58 13.21 -10.40
C HIS A 239 1.36 12.32 -11.37
N VAL A 240 1.10 11.00 -11.32
CA VAL A 240 1.67 9.99 -12.23
C VAL A 240 0.55 9.15 -12.84
N GLU A 241 0.68 8.81 -14.11
CA GLU A 241 -0.31 7.97 -14.79
C GLU A 241 -0.04 6.49 -14.50
N LEU A 242 -1.07 5.76 -14.02
CA LEU A 242 -1.00 4.34 -13.66
C LEU A 242 -2.27 3.58 -14.06
N THR A 243 -2.87 3.94 -15.19
CA THR A 243 -4.15 3.36 -15.66
C THR A 243 -4.08 1.86 -15.89
N GLU A 244 -2.93 1.33 -16.33
CA GLU A 244 -2.77 -0.11 -16.52
C GLU A 244 -2.64 -0.86 -15.18
N LEU A 245 -1.86 -0.37 -14.22
CA LEU A 245 -1.76 -1.01 -12.91
C LEU A 245 -3.14 -1.00 -12.19
N LYS A 246 -3.93 0.04 -12.39
CA LYS A 246 -5.27 0.14 -11.80
C LYS A 246 -6.20 -1.01 -12.21
N ARG A 247 -5.97 -1.65 -13.38
CA ARG A 247 -6.74 -2.82 -13.84
C ARG A 247 -6.64 -4.03 -12.91
N GLY A 248 -5.51 -4.19 -12.20
CA GLY A 248 -5.34 -5.24 -11.20
C GLY A 248 -5.77 -4.79 -9.77
N GLY A 249 -6.29 -3.56 -9.63
CA GLY A 249 -6.81 -3.05 -8.37
C GLY A 249 -5.78 -2.35 -7.49
N GLY A 250 -4.68 -1.85 -8.05
CA GLY A 250 -3.66 -1.10 -7.33
C GLY A 250 -3.22 0.17 -8.06
N SER A 251 -2.53 1.06 -7.36
CA SER A 251 -2.00 2.31 -7.88
C SER A 251 -0.62 2.59 -7.29
N VAL A 252 -0.30 3.84 -6.96
CA VAL A 252 1.02 4.30 -6.53
C VAL A 252 1.52 3.52 -5.30
N LYS A 253 0.73 3.47 -4.20
CA LYS A 253 1.17 2.82 -2.96
C LYS A 253 1.34 1.32 -3.14
N CYS A 254 0.42 0.66 -3.82
CA CYS A 254 0.53 -0.77 -4.07
C CYS A 254 1.83 -1.14 -4.81
N ALA A 255 2.30 -0.28 -5.75
CA ALA A 255 3.52 -0.51 -6.51
C ALA A 255 4.81 -0.22 -5.70
N VAL A 256 4.72 0.40 -4.52
CA VAL A 256 5.86 0.90 -3.75
C VAL A 256 5.88 0.33 -2.34
N ALA A 257 6.81 -0.58 -2.06
CA ALA A 257 7.18 -0.95 -0.71
C ALA A 257 8.19 0.07 -0.15
N GLU A 258 7.91 0.62 1.02
CA GLU A 258 8.80 1.57 1.68
C GLU A 258 9.79 0.84 2.59
N LEU A 259 11.09 1.04 2.34
CA LEU A 259 12.16 0.39 3.09
C LEU A 259 12.60 1.28 4.25
N ARG A 260 12.24 0.92 5.50
CA ARG A 260 12.50 1.68 6.73
C ARG A 260 13.57 0.98 7.57
N ARG A 261 14.79 1.52 7.51
CA ARG A 261 15.94 1.05 8.30
C ARG A 261 16.12 1.83 9.58
#